data_22bfc5399a8d74cc071be49a540a8dee
#
_entry.id   22bfc5399a8d74cc071be49a540a8dee
#
_cell.length_a   1.000
_cell.length_b   1.000
_cell.length_c   1.000
_cell.angle_alpha   90.00
_cell.angle_beta   90.00
_cell.angle_gamma   90.00
#
_symmetry.space_group_name_H-M   'P 1'
#
loop_
_entity.id
_entity.type
_entity.pdbx_description
1 polymer ?
#
loop_
_entity_poly.entity_id
_entity_poly.type
_entity_poly.pdbx_seq_one_letter_code
_entity_poly.pdbx_strand_id
1 'polypeptide(L)'
;TITCDVCKIYNEQGREAVVNLIKEDVINSVHHIESLTGCKFNDPENPQLVSVRSGAPVSMPGMMDTVLNLGINDEVAATLAKKSGNERFAWDSYRRFVQMYGDVVLGMKPQNKTDIDPFEEIIESVKAQKGVKFDTELDVEDLKLLVKLFKEAVKKSTGKDFPVNAWDQLWGAIYAVFDSWNNERAILYRQMNQIPESYGTAVNVQAMVYGNMGNSSATGVCFSRDAGTGENLFNGEYLINAQGEDVVAGVRTPQQIMTEGSRRWAKLQGISEEERKAKYPSLEETMPECAAQLVEIQARLEEHYRDMQDMEFTIQDGKLWLLQTRN
;
A
#
# COMPACT_ATOMS: atom_id res chain seq x y z
N THR A 1 6.08 -11.71 -10.40
CA THR A 1 5.69 -12.58 -9.25
C THR A 1 6.75 -13.63 -9.02
N ILE A 2 7.17 -13.77 -7.76
CA ILE A 2 7.99 -14.89 -7.27
C ILE A 2 7.02 -15.89 -6.66
N THR A 3 7.07 -17.16 -7.09
CA THR A 3 6.08 -18.18 -6.72
C THR A 3 6.23 -18.70 -5.29
N CYS A 4 5.19 -19.33 -4.77
CA CYS A 4 5.18 -19.94 -3.43
C CYS A 4 6.26 -21.03 -3.25
N ASP A 5 6.70 -21.70 -4.33
CA ASP A 5 7.74 -22.71 -4.25
C ASP A 5 9.09 -22.11 -3.84
N VAL A 6 9.37 -20.86 -4.22
CA VAL A 6 10.57 -20.14 -3.76
C VAL A 6 10.50 -19.85 -2.27
N CYS A 7 9.31 -19.58 -1.71
CA CYS A 7 9.10 -19.44 -0.26
C CYS A 7 9.48 -20.71 0.50
N LYS A 8 9.17 -21.90 -0.05
CA LYS A 8 9.58 -23.18 0.54
C LYS A 8 11.10 -23.32 0.56
N ILE A 9 11.75 -23.02 -0.57
CA ILE A 9 13.22 -23.04 -0.65
C ILE A 9 13.84 -22.03 0.34
N TYR A 10 13.24 -20.85 0.47
CA TYR A 10 13.66 -19.86 1.46
C TYR A 10 13.61 -20.41 2.89
N ASN A 11 12.50 -21.05 3.26
CA ASN A 11 12.32 -21.59 4.61
C ASN A 11 13.28 -22.77 4.90
N GLU A 12 13.61 -23.60 3.89
CA GLU A 12 14.44 -24.77 4.04
C GLU A 12 15.95 -24.48 3.93
N GLN A 13 16.34 -23.57 3.02
CA GLN A 13 17.74 -23.38 2.61
C GLN A 13 18.24 -21.95 2.82
N GLY A 14 17.36 -21.01 3.17
CA GLY A 14 17.70 -19.62 3.51
C GLY A 14 17.92 -18.70 2.29
N ARG A 15 18.37 -17.48 2.61
CA ARG A 15 18.45 -16.35 1.67
C ARG A 15 19.40 -16.60 0.49
N GLU A 16 20.56 -17.19 0.74
CA GLU A 16 21.58 -17.38 -0.28
C GLU A 16 21.11 -18.34 -1.40
N ALA A 17 20.41 -19.41 -1.03
CA ALA A 17 19.84 -20.36 -1.99
C ALA A 17 18.79 -19.68 -2.91
N VAL A 18 17.95 -18.80 -2.34
CA VAL A 18 16.95 -18.03 -3.10
C VAL A 18 17.62 -17.08 -4.08
N VAL A 19 18.62 -16.31 -3.63
CA VAL A 19 19.35 -15.38 -4.51
C VAL A 19 19.99 -16.12 -5.67
N ASN A 20 20.68 -17.22 -5.40
CA ASN A 20 21.34 -18.02 -6.44
C ASN A 20 20.34 -18.59 -7.45
N LEU A 21 19.11 -18.91 -7.00
CA LEU A 21 18.09 -19.50 -7.86
C LEU A 21 17.41 -18.47 -8.77
N ILE A 22 17.02 -17.29 -8.24
CA ILE A 22 16.09 -16.38 -8.92
C ILE A 22 16.64 -14.99 -9.24
N LYS A 23 17.91 -14.71 -8.95
CA LYS A 23 18.48 -13.35 -9.11
C LYS A 23 18.32 -12.81 -10.53
N GLU A 24 18.65 -13.60 -11.53
CA GLU A 24 18.55 -13.18 -12.93
C GLU A 24 17.10 -12.96 -13.35
N ASP A 25 16.18 -13.84 -12.93
CA ASP A 25 14.75 -13.71 -13.22
C ASP A 25 14.14 -12.44 -12.59
N VAL A 26 14.56 -12.11 -11.36
CA VAL A 26 14.13 -10.87 -10.69
C VAL A 26 14.63 -9.65 -11.46
N ILE A 27 15.91 -9.63 -11.83
CA ILE A 27 16.50 -8.52 -12.60
C ILE A 27 15.78 -8.37 -13.96
N ASN A 28 15.59 -9.46 -14.71
CA ASN A 28 14.90 -9.45 -15.98
C ASN A 28 13.45 -8.99 -15.86
N SER A 29 12.75 -9.41 -14.80
CA SER A 29 11.37 -9.00 -14.53
C SER A 29 11.28 -7.52 -14.19
N VAL A 30 12.22 -6.98 -13.44
CA VAL A 30 12.30 -5.52 -13.15
C VAL A 30 12.55 -4.75 -14.44
N HIS A 31 13.49 -5.18 -15.30
CA HIS A 31 13.71 -4.56 -16.60
C HIS A 31 12.48 -4.63 -17.51
N HIS A 32 11.68 -5.70 -17.39
CA HIS A 32 10.40 -5.77 -18.11
C HIS A 32 9.41 -4.71 -17.60
N ILE A 33 9.28 -4.52 -16.28
CA ILE A 33 8.47 -3.42 -15.70
C ILE A 33 8.96 -2.06 -16.24
N GLU A 34 10.27 -1.83 -16.24
CA GLU A 34 10.86 -0.59 -16.78
C GLU A 34 10.47 -0.36 -18.25
N SER A 35 10.48 -1.42 -19.07
CA SER A 35 10.11 -1.32 -20.48
C SER A 35 8.64 -0.95 -20.69
N LEU A 36 7.75 -1.37 -19.78
CA LEU A 36 6.32 -1.08 -19.84
C LEU A 36 5.98 0.32 -19.30
N THR A 37 6.70 0.78 -18.29
CA THR A 37 6.42 2.06 -17.62
C THR A 37 7.21 3.23 -18.19
N GLY A 38 8.34 2.95 -18.88
CA GLY A 38 9.29 3.96 -19.34
C GLY A 38 10.13 4.56 -18.21
N CYS A 39 9.98 4.09 -16.98
CA CYS A 39 10.77 4.49 -15.81
C CYS A 39 11.94 3.53 -15.57
N LYS A 40 12.86 3.87 -14.67
CA LYS A 40 14.04 3.08 -14.37
C LYS A 40 14.16 2.79 -12.88
N PHE A 41 14.38 1.53 -12.53
CA PHE A 41 14.60 1.12 -11.15
C PHE A 41 16.02 1.51 -10.69
N ASN A 42 16.13 2.08 -9.50
CA ASN A 42 17.38 2.61 -8.96
C ASN A 42 18.01 3.78 -9.77
N ASP A 43 17.18 4.53 -10.49
CA ASP A 43 17.58 5.71 -11.26
C ASP A 43 16.97 6.97 -10.61
N PRO A 44 17.77 7.91 -10.10
CA PRO A 44 17.25 9.10 -9.45
C PRO A 44 16.61 10.10 -10.41
N GLU A 45 16.90 10.06 -11.72
CA GLU A 45 16.36 11.02 -12.70
C GLU A 45 14.97 10.60 -13.22
N ASN A 46 14.76 9.29 -13.39
CA ASN A 46 13.48 8.77 -13.87
C ASN A 46 13.03 7.53 -13.07
N PRO A 47 12.79 7.67 -11.77
CA PRO A 47 12.66 6.57 -10.85
C PRO A 47 11.41 5.73 -11.10
N GLN A 48 11.58 4.41 -11.13
CA GLN A 48 10.53 3.43 -10.97
C GLN A 48 10.45 3.02 -9.50
N LEU A 49 9.36 3.33 -8.83
CA LEU A 49 9.06 2.78 -7.51
C LEU A 49 8.18 1.55 -7.64
N VAL A 50 8.33 0.63 -6.69
CA VAL A 50 7.54 -0.61 -6.65
C VAL A 50 6.96 -0.85 -5.27
N SER A 51 5.89 -1.63 -5.21
CA SER A 51 5.43 -2.29 -4.00
C SER A 51 5.86 -3.76 -4.01
N VAL A 52 6.11 -4.32 -2.83
CA VAL A 52 6.40 -5.74 -2.63
C VAL A 52 5.32 -6.29 -1.72
N ARG A 53 4.49 -7.18 -2.27
CA ARG A 53 3.26 -7.66 -1.63
C ARG A 53 3.26 -9.18 -1.55
N SER A 54 2.66 -9.72 -0.51
CA SER A 54 2.39 -11.16 -0.39
C SER A 54 1.30 -11.62 -1.37
N GLY A 55 1.29 -12.92 -1.69
CA GLY A 55 0.30 -13.53 -2.57
C GLY A 55 0.12 -15.03 -2.27
N ALA A 56 -0.52 -15.36 -1.14
CA ALA A 56 -0.81 -16.75 -0.80
C ALA A 56 -1.90 -17.33 -1.73
N PRO A 57 -1.92 -18.67 -1.94
CA PRO A 57 -2.95 -19.33 -2.72
C PRO A 57 -4.36 -19.21 -2.14
N VAL A 58 -4.46 -18.96 -0.83
CA VAL A 58 -5.70 -18.68 -0.11
C VAL A 58 -5.66 -17.25 0.41
N SER A 59 -6.77 -16.53 0.30
CA SER A 59 -6.88 -15.15 0.78
C SER A 59 -6.64 -15.09 2.29
N MET A 60 -5.69 -14.26 2.71
CA MET A 60 -5.31 -14.04 4.11
C MET A 60 -5.16 -12.53 4.38
N PRO A 61 -6.28 -11.76 4.35
CA PRO A 61 -6.23 -10.31 4.41
C PRO A 61 -5.62 -9.80 5.72
N GLY A 62 -4.64 -8.90 5.62
CA GLY A 62 -3.96 -8.30 6.78
C GLY A 62 -3.02 -9.24 7.56
N MET A 63 -2.84 -10.48 7.11
CA MET A 63 -2.02 -11.46 7.85
C MET A 63 -0.53 -11.38 7.51
N MET A 64 -0.19 -11.01 6.30
CA MET A 64 1.20 -10.90 5.82
C MET A 64 1.57 -9.46 5.52
N ASP A 65 2.86 -9.21 5.40
CA ASP A 65 3.38 -7.86 5.26
C ASP A 65 3.44 -7.40 3.80
N THR A 66 3.45 -6.07 3.64
CA THR A 66 3.59 -5.35 2.36
C THR A 66 4.61 -4.23 2.57
N VAL A 67 5.40 -3.93 1.54
CA VAL A 67 6.29 -2.75 1.53
C VAL A 67 5.91 -1.91 0.32
N LEU A 68 5.57 -0.64 0.55
CA LEU A 68 5.19 0.34 -0.47
C LEU A 68 6.33 1.34 -0.71
N ASN A 69 6.29 2.05 -1.84
CA ASN A 69 7.24 3.11 -2.20
C ASN A 69 8.72 2.67 -2.24
N LEU A 70 8.98 1.38 -2.46
CA LEU A 70 10.31 0.83 -2.52
C LEU A 70 11.08 1.38 -3.72
N GLY A 71 12.33 1.76 -3.51
CA GLY A 71 13.19 2.44 -4.48
C GLY A 71 13.38 3.93 -4.18
N ILE A 72 12.64 4.49 -3.20
CA ILE A 72 12.78 5.90 -2.82
C ILE A 72 14.01 6.10 -1.92
N ASN A 73 14.71 7.20 -2.17
CA ASN A 73 15.79 7.76 -1.37
C ASN A 73 15.74 9.29 -1.47
N ASP A 74 16.72 10.01 -0.91
CA ASP A 74 16.73 11.47 -0.88
C ASP A 74 16.69 12.09 -2.30
N GLU A 75 17.48 11.56 -3.24
CA GLU A 75 17.54 12.05 -4.63
C GLU A 75 16.23 11.74 -5.38
N VAL A 76 15.71 10.53 -5.20
CA VAL A 76 14.44 10.12 -5.81
C VAL A 76 13.28 10.94 -5.25
N ALA A 77 13.23 11.22 -3.95
CA ALA A 77 12.21 12.07 -3.34
C ALA A 77 12.23 13.50 -3.93
N ALA A 78 13.43 14.08 -4.11
CA ALA A 78 13.58 15.39 -4.76
C ALA A 78 13.11 15.37 -6.22
N THR A 79 13.39 14.31 -6.96
CA THR A 79 12.92 14.13 -8.34
C THR A 79 11.41 13.98 -8.43
N LEU A 80 10.81 13.18 -7.54
CA LEU A 80 9.35 13.02 -7.45
C LEU A 80 8.67 14.35 -7.11
N ALA A 81 9.22 15.12 -6.18
CA ALA A 81 8.74 16.45 -5.84
C ALA A 81 8.69 17.36 -7.05
N LYS A 82 9.78 17.39 -7.84
CA LYS A 82 9.88 18.19 -9.05
C LYS A 82 8.92 17.71 -10.16
N LYS A 83 8.83 16.40 -10.39
CA LYS A 83 7.98 15.83 -11.46
C LYS A 83 6.49 15.97 -11.15
N SER A 84 6.09 15.76 -9.90
CA SER A 84 4.69 15.86 -9.49
C SER A 84 4.23 17.29 -9.24
N GLY A 85 5.17 18.24 -9.08
CA GLY A 85 4.85 19.58 -8.59
C GLY A 85 4.31 19.62 -7.16
N ASN A 86 4.42 18.50 -6.43
CA ASN A 86 3.91 18.34 -5.08
C ASN A 86 5.02 17.79 -4.15
N GLU A 87 5.76 18.71 -3.56
CA GLU A 87 6.90 18.38 -2.70
C GLU A 87 6.45 17.63 -1.43
N ARG A 88 5.28 18.01 -0.87
CA ARG A 88 4.73 17.35 0.30
C ARG A 88 4.42 15.87 0.04
N PHE A 89 3.81 15.55 -1.11
CA PHE A 89 3.56 14.16 -1.55
C PHE A 89 4.85 13.33 -1.57
N ALA A 90 5.90 13.85 -2.18
CA ALA A 90 7.16 13.12 -2.33
C ALA A 90 7.82 12.81 -0.98
N TRP A 91 7.88 13.80 -0.09
CA TRP A 91 8.50 13.63 1.23
C TRP A 91 7.64 12.83 2.20
N ASP A 92 6.30 12.91 2.12
CA ASP A 92 5.42 12.02 2.88
C ASP A 92 5.53 10.57 2.42
N SER A 93 5.63 10.32 1.11
CA SER A 93 5.88 8.98 0.58
C SER A 93 7.21 8.41 1.06
N TYR A 94 8.25 9.24 1.15
CA TYR A 94 9.54 8.81 1.68
C TYR A 94 9.49 8.55 3.19
N ARG A 95 8.87 9.44 3.96
CA ARG A 95 8.67 9.25 5.39
C ARG A 95 7.95 7.92 5.68
N ARG A 96 6.83 7.65 4.98
CA ARG A 96 6.07 6.39 5.09
C ARG A 96 6.91 5.18 4.71
N PHE A 97 7.72 5.27 3.66
CA PHE A 97 8.60 4.18 3.27
C PHE A 97 9.64 3.85 4.34
N VAL A 98 10.32 4.85 4.92
CA VAL A 98 11.33 4.61 5.96
C VAL A 98 10.70 3.96 7.18
N GLN A 99 9.52 4.42 7.61
CA GLN A 99 8.75 3.82 8.70
C GLN A 99 8.39 2.37 8.39
N MET A 100 7.70 2.12 7.28
CA MET A 100 7.25 0.79 6.89
C MET A 100 8.42 -0.19 6.70
N TYR A 101 9.51 0.25 6.07
CA TYR A 101 10.70 -0.56 5.89
C TYR A 101 11.40 -0.87 7.22
N GLY A 102 11.47 0.10 8.11
CA GLY A 102 11.96 -0.07 9.47
C GLY A 102 11.16 -1.12 10.25
N ASP A 103 9.85 -1.03 10.21
CA ASP A 103 8.94 -1.94 10.90
C ASP A 103 8.97 -3.35 10.33
N VAL A 104 8.81 -3.46 9.01
CA VAL A 104 8.60 -4.74 8.32
C VAL A 104 9.92 -5.46 8.02
N VAL A 105 10.90 -4.74 7.48
CA VAL A 105 12.14 -5.35 6.99
C VAL A 105 13.22 -5.39 8.05
N LEU A 106 13.32 -4.34 8.88
CA LEU A 106 14.34 -4.22 9.91
C LEU A 106 13.85 -4.68 11.29
N GLY A 107 12.59 -5.05 11.42
CA GLY A 107 12.01 -5.63 12.63
C GLY A 107 11.89 -4.65 13.80
N MET A 108 11.73 -3.35 13.52
CA MET A 108 11.64 -2.32 14.55
C MET A 108 10.23 -2.19 15.14
N LYS A 109 9.24 -2.85 14.53
CA LYS A 109 7.87 -2.85 15.05
C LYS A 109 7.81 -3.43 16.47
N PRO A 110 7.07 -2.79 17.39
CA PRO A 110 6.88 -3.29 18.76
C PRO A 110 6.40 -4.74 18.79
N GLN A 111 7.06 -5.55 19.60
CA GLN A 111 6.70 -6.97 19.78
C GLN A 111 5.57 -7.14 20.80
N ASN A 112 5.47 -6.24 21.79
CA ASN A 112 4.46 -6.28 22.83
C ASN A 112 3.60 -5.01 22.79
N LYS A 113 2.36 -5.12 23.29
CA LYS A 113 1.42 -3.98 23.36
C LYS A 113 1.88 -2.84 24.29
N THR A 114 2.85 -3.11 25.14
CA THR A 114 3.44 -2.14 26.08
C THR A 114 4.65 -1.42 25.53
N ASP A 115 5.21 -1.91 24.43
CA ASP A 115 6.38 -1.30 23.81
C ASP A 115 5.94 -0.08 23.00
N ILE A 116 6.75 0.96 23.04
CA ILE A 116 6.50 2.18 22.29
C ILE A 116 7.08 2.00 20.88
N ASP A 117 6.27 2.31 19.87
CA ASP A 117 6.74 2.37 18.50
C ASP A 117 7.69 3.57 18.34
N PRO A 118 8.96 3.36 17.99
CA PRO A 118 9.95 4.44 17.94
C PRO A 118 9.63 5.46 16.85
N PHE A 119 8.95 5.08 15.78
CA PHE A 119 8.56 6.00 14.71
C PHE A 119 7.36 6.85 15.13
N GLU A 120 6.36 6.24 15.76
CA GLU A 120 5.20 6.97 16.31
C GLU A 120 5.62 7.97 17.40
N GLU A 121 6.56 7.61 18.28
CA GLU A 121 7.10 8.53 19.29
C GLU A 121 7.74 9.77 18.64
N ILE A 122 8.51 9.57 17.57
CA ILE A 122 9.14 10.66 16.82
C ILE A 122 8.07 11.53 16.14
N ILE A 123 7.04 10.93 15.49
CA ILE A 123 5.95 11.65 14.84
C ILE A 123 5.22 12.51 15.86
N GLU A 124 4.80 11.93 16.98
CA GLU A 124 4.10 12.64 18.04
C GLU A 124 4.93 13.80 18.64
N SER A 125 6.24 13.60 18.78
CA SER A 125 7.15 14.66 19.23
C SER A 125 7.18 15.84 18.26
N VAL A 126 7.28 15.59 16.95
CA VAL A 126 7.30 16.64 15.92
C VAL A 126 5.93 17.35 15.87
N LYS A 127 4.83 16.61 15.91
CA LYS A 127 3.47 17.18 15.96
C LYS A 127 3.28 18.06 17.19
N ALA A 128 3.73 17.62 18.35
CA ALA A 128 3.64 18.40 19.60
C ALA A 128 4.45 19.69 19.53
N GLN A 129 5.66 19.67 18.97
CA GLN A 129 6.50 20.86 18.78
C GLN A 129 5.85 21.88 17.85
N LYS A 130 5.15 21.41 16.81
CA LYS A 130 4.45 22.25 15.85
C LYS A 130 3.06 22.69 16.32
N GLY A 131 2.47 22.02 17.31
CA GLY A 131 1.12 22.28 17.81
C GLY A 131 0.00 21.79 16.88
N VAL A 132 0.25 20.72 16.11
CA VAL A 132 -0.73 20.09 15.20
C VAL A 132 -1.15 18.70 15.72
N LYS A 133 -2.29 18.20 15.22
CA LYS A 133 -2.85 16.91 15.65
C LYS A 133 -2.71 15.80 14.61
N PHE A 134 -2.79 16.15 13.34
CA PHE A 134 -2.84 15.19 12.26
C PHE A 134 -1.58 15.26 11.41
N ASP A 135 -1.14 14.11 10.89
CA ASP A 135 0.01 14.02 9.98
C ASP A 135 -0.19 14.85 8.71
N THR A 136 -1.46 15.05 8.31
CA THR A 136 -1.82 15.87 7.15
C THR A 136 -1.53 17.35 7.34
N GLU A 137 -1.32 17.81 8.57
CA GLU A 137 -0.99 19.20 8.92
C GLU A 137 0.52 19.46 8.94
N LEU A 138 1.34 18.41 8.84
CA LEU A 138 2.79 18.53 8.74
C LEU A 138 3.18 19.07 7.36
N ASP A 139 4.07 20.06 7.35
CA ASP A 139 4.60 20.62 6.11
C ASP A 139 5.83 19.87 5.59
N VAL A 140 6.40 20.37 4.48
CA VAL A 140 7.53 19.71 3.80
C VAL A 140 8.77 19.63 4.70
N GLU A 141 9.05 20.68 5.46
CA GLU A 141 10.24 20.71 6.34
C GLU A 141 10.08 19.75 7.53
N ASP A 142 8.87 19.61 8.06
CA ASP A 142 8.56 18.61 9.09
C ASP A 142 8.75 17.19 8.56
N LEU A 143 8.30 16.91 7.33
CA LEU A 143 8.44 15.60 6.70
C LEU A 143 9.91 15.27 6.40
N LYS A 144 10.70 16.23 5.95
CA LYS A 144 12.16 16.08 5.81
C LYS A 144 12.84 15.78 7.13
N LEU A 145 12.43 16.50 8.20
CA LEU A 145 12.92 16.26 9.54
C LEU A 145 12.57 14.85 10.02
N LEU A 146 11.32 14.40 9.81
CA LEU A 146 10.91 13.04 10.16
C LEU A 146 11.75 11.98 9.43
N VAL A 147 11.97 12.11 8.12
CA VAL A 147 12.84 11.20 7.36
C VAL A 147 14.23 11.10 7.99
N LYS A 148 14.81 12.24 8.36
CA LYS A 148 16.12 12.28 9.01
C LYS A 148 16.11 11.57 10.35
N LEU A 149 15.17 11.90 11.23
CA LEU A 149 15.04 11.30 12.57
C LEU A 149 14.75 9.80 12.49
N PHE A 150 13.96 9.35 11.54
CA PHE A 150 13.69 7.93 11.31
C PHE A 150 14.95 7.17 10.90
N LYS A 151 15.75 7.72 9.99
CA LYS A 151 17.03 7.11 9.61
C LYS A 151 18.01 7.04 10.79
N GLU A 152 18.03 8.06 11.65
CA GLU A 152 18.82 8.07 12.87
C GLU A 152 18.33 7.00 13.86
N ALA A 153 17.01 6.82 14.01
CA ALA A 153 16.43 5.76 14.82
C ALA A 153 16.78 4.37 14.28
N VAL A 154 16.72 4.16 12.96
CA VAL A 154 17.15 2.93 12.31
C VAL A 154 18.63 2.64 12.62
N LYS A 155 19.50 3.61 12.45
CA LYS A 155 20.93 3.45 12.75
C LYS A 155 21.19 3.12 14.21
N LYS A 156 20.47 3.78 15.12
CA LYS A 156 20.56 3.52 16.57
C LYS A 156 20.09 2.09 16.91
N SER A 157 19.01 1.63 16.31
CA SER A 157 18.44 0.31 16.59
C SER A 157 19.23 -0.83 15.96
N THR A 158 19.64 -0.69 14.70
CA THR A 158 20.26 -1.77 13.91
C THR A 158 21.77 -1.72 13.83
N GLY A 159 22.38 -0.59 14.21
CA GLY A 159 23.82 -0.32 14.03
C GLY A 159 24.22 -0.04 12.57
N LYS A 160 23.28 0.02 11.63
CA LYS A 160 23.52 0.20 10.19
C LYS A 160 22.76 1.41 9.66
N ASP A 161 23.29 2.05 8.63
CA ASP A 161 22.57 3.09 7.92
C ASP A 161 21.38 2.51 7.15
N PHE A 162 20.34 3.32 6.98
CA PHE A 162 19.16 2.95 6.16
C PHE A 162 19.60 2.70 4.71
N PRO A 163 19.17 1.60 4.05
CA PRO A 163 19.59 1.25 2.71
C PRO A 163 19.07 2.27 1.68
N VAL A 164 19.94 2.86 0.90
CA VAL A 164 19.61 3.84 -0.15
C VAL A 164 19.57 3.24 -1.56
N ASN A 165 20.19 2.07 -1.76
CA ASN A 165 20.17 1.35 -3.03
C ASN A 165 18.86 0.57 -3.16
N ALA A 166 18.13 0.78 -4.27
CA ALA A 166 16.82 0.16 -4.48
C ALA A 166 16.88 -1.37 -4.58
N TRP A 167 17.97 -1.94 -5.07
CA TRP A 167 18.14 -3.41 -5.13
C TRP A 167 18.32 -4.02 -3.74
N ASP A 168 19.06 -3.36 -2.85
CA ASP A 168 19.19 -3.81 -1.45
C ASP A 168 17.84 -3.73 -0.73
N GLN A 169 17.10 -2.65 -0.98
CA GLN A 169 15.74 -2.50 -0.46
C GLN A 169 14.82 -3.61 -0.99
N LEU A 170 14.89 -3.94 -2.29
CA LEU A 170 14.05 -4.96 -2.91
C LEU A 170 14.30 -6.35 -2.32
N TRP A 171 15.56 -6.76 -2.22
CA TRP A 171 15.88 -8.05 -1.62
C TRP A 171 15.48 -8.13 -0.15
N GLY A 172 15.71 -7.07 0.61
CA GLY A 172 15.23 -6.98 1.99
C GLY A 172 13.72 -7.17 2.12
N ALA A 173 12.95 -6.51 1.26
CA ALA A 173 11.48 -6.60 1.24
C ALA A 173 10.98 -8.00 0.79
N ILE A 174 11.62 -8.62 -0.22
CA ILE A 174 11.30 -9.99 -0.64
C ILE A 174 11.44 -10.96 0.54
N TYR A 175 12.55 -10.89 1.27
CA TYR A 175 12.76 -11.75 2.44
C TYR A 175 11.75 -11.47 3.55
N ALA A 176 11.47 -10.22 3.85
CA ALA A 176 10.49 -9.86 4.86
C ALA A 176 9.09 -10.37 4.54
N VAL A 177 8.69 -10.35 3.26
CA VAL A 177 7.40 -10.93 2.82
C VAL A 177 7.40 -12.44 2.99
N PHE A 178 8.50 -13.15 2.68
CA PHE A 178 8.59 -14.59 2.98
C PHE A 178 8.55 -14.87 4.48
N ASP A 179 9.28 -14.10 5.29
CA ASP A 179 9.28 -14.23 6.75
C ASP A 179 7.89 -14.01 7.32
N SER A 180 7.08 -13.11 6.73
CA SER A 180 5.73 -12.79 7.19
C SER A 180 4.74 -13.96 7.11
N TRP A 181 5.02 -14.97 6.28
CA TRP A 181 4.28 -16.23 6.29
C TRP A 181 4.31 -16.92 7.66
N ASN A 182 5.42 -16.75 8.39
CA ASN A 182 5.67 -17.39 9.69
C ASN A 182 5.47 -16.44 10.89
N ASN A 183 4.89 -15.25 10.70
CA ASN A 183 4.54 -14.41 11.83
C ASN A 183 3.34 -14.98 12.62
N GLU A 184 3.20 -14.64 13.90
CA GLU A 184 2.20 -15.22 14.80
C GLU A 184 0.77 -15.09 14.28
N ARG A 185 0.39 -13.92 13.75
CA ARG A 185 -0.96 -13.68 13.22
C ARG A 185 -1.25 -14.54 12.00
N ALA A 186 -0.28 -14.75 11.10
CA ALA A 186 -0.43 -15.59 9.92
C ALA A 186 -0.52 -17.08 10.31
N ILE A 187 0.29 -17.53 11.28
CA ILE A 187 0.23 -18.89 11.81
C ILE A 187 -1.14 -19.16 12.43
N LEU A 188 -1.61 -18.28 13.32
CA LEU A 188 -2.90 -18.42 13.99
C LEU A 188 -4.05 -18.44 12.98
N TYR A 189 -4.03 -17.54 12.00
CA TYR A 189 -5.04 -17.50 10.93
C TYR A 189 -5.09 -18.81 10.13
N ARG A 190 -3.91 -19.35 9.74
CA ARG A 190 -3.85 -20.63 9.03
C ARG A 190 -4.39 -21.77 9.86
N GLN A 191 -4.07 -21.84 11.14
CA GLN A 191 -4.60 -22.87 12.05
C GLN A 191 -6.13 -22.80 12.15
N MET A 192 -6.68 -21.60 12.32
CA MET A 192 -8.13 -21.41 12.43
C MET A 192 -8.87 -21.74 11.13
N ASN A 193 -8.26 -21.51 9.98
CA ASN A 193 -8.87 -21.72 8.66
C ASN A 193 -8.40 -23.01 7.97
N GLN A 194 -7.65 -23.89 8.66
CA GLN A 194 -7.15 -25.17 8.15
C GLN A 194 -6.32 -25.01 6.86
N ILE A 195 -5.55 -23.93 6.73
CA ILE A 195 -4.68 -23.65 5.60
C ILE A 195 -3.35 -24.37 5.82
N PRO A 196 -2.89 -25.23 4.90
CA PRO A 196 -1.64 -25.96 5.04
C PRO A 196 -0.42 -25.03 5.11
N GLU A 197 0.46 -25.28 6.06
CA GLU A 197 1.74 -24.56 6.20
C GLU A 197 2.61 -24.68 4.93
N SER A 198 2.51 -25.82 4.25
CA SER A 198 3.26 -26.12 3.03
C SER A 198 2.92 -25.23 1.81
N TYR A 199 1.86 -24.42 1.88
CA TYR A 199 1.49 -23.55 0.76
C TYR A 199 2.50 -22.43 0.54
N GLY A 200 3.01 -21.81 1.61
CA GLY A 200 3.86 -20.64 1.50
C GLY A 200 3.14 -19.42 0.93
N THR A 201 3.88 -18.37 0.68
CA THR A 201 3.41 -17.16 0.00
C THR A 201 4.21 -16.85 -1.24
N ALA A 202 3.56 -16.39 -2.29
CA ALA A 202 4.22 -15.70 -3.39
C ALA A 202 4.62 -14.28 -2.98
N VAL A 203 5.53 -13.68 -3.75
CA VAL A 203 5.90 -12.27 -3.63
C VAL A 203 5.59 -11.57 -4.95
N ASN A 204 4.73 -10.57 -4.90
CA ASN A 204 4.38 -9.74 -6.04
C ASN A 204 5.14 -8.41 -5.98
N VAL A 205 6.00 -8.17 -6.96
CA VAL A 205 6.65 -6.86 -7.17
C VAL A 205 5.86 -6.12 -8.23
N GLN A 206 5.26 -4.99 -7.84
CA GLN A 206 4.30 -4.25 -8.66
C GLN A 206 4.70 -2.79 -8.76
N ALA A 207 4.63 -2.20 -9.97
CA ALA A 207 4.84 -0.77 -10.15
C ALA A 207 3.90 0.04 -9.26
N MET A 208 4.43 1.08 -8.60
CA MET A 208 3.62 1.99 -7.78
C MET A 208 2.76 2.89 -8.66
N VAL A 209 1.53 3.10 -8.19
CA VAL A 209 0.61 4.15 -8.63
C VAL A 209 0.11 4.91 -7.41
N TYR A 210 -0.21 6.19 -7.57
CA TYR A 210 -0.36 7.12 -6.45
C TYR A 210 -1.75 7.74 -6.40
N GLY A 211 -2.52 7.43 -5.36
CA GLY A 211 -3.80 8.05 -5.07
C GLY A 211 -3.68 9.39 -4.32
N ASN A 212 -2.46 9.80 -3.94
CA ASN A 212 -2.17 10.98 -3.13
C ASN A 212 -1.36 12.06 -3.85
N MET A 213 -1.44 12.12 -5.19
CA MET A 213 -0.77 13.17 -5.97
C MET A 213 -1.55 14.49 -6.04
N GLY A 214 -2.77 14.53 -5.54
CA GLY A 214 -3.64 15.70 -5.56
C GLY A 214 -5.11 15.32 -5.74
N ASN A 215 -5.95 16.32 -6.01
CA ASN A 215 -7.41 16.12 -6.09
C ASN A 215 -7.90 15.35 -7.35
N SER A 216 -7.04 15.17 -8.34
CA SER A 216 -7.28 14.28 -9.49
C SER A 216 -6.94 12.82 -9.23
N SER A 217 -6.48 12.52 -8.01
CA SER A 217 -6.04 11.19 -7.59
C SER A 217 -6.85 10.71 -6.39
N ALA A 218 -7.07 9.41 -6.31
CA ALA A 218 -7.86 8.77 -5.25
C ALA A 218 -7.41 7.31 -5.05
N THR A 219 -7.81 6.73 -3.94
CA THR A 219 -7.69 5.29 -3.69
C THR A 219 -8.96 4.77 -3.05
N GLY A 220 -9.26 3.49 -3.22
CA GLY A 220 -10.46 2.91 -2.64
C GLY A 220 -10.51 1.39 -2.70
N VAL A 221 -11.56 0.90 -2.10
CA VAL A 221 -11.94 -0.51 -2.06
C VAL A 221 -13.39 -0.66 -2.50
N CYS A 222 -13.71 -1.71 -3.22
CA CYS A 222 -15.08 -1.96 -3.65
C CYS A 222 -15.39 -3.47 -3.73
N PHE A 223 -16.67 -3.75 -3.65
CA PHE A 223 -17.23 -5.10 -3.66
C PHE A 223 -18.25 -5.24 -4.77
N SER A 224 -18.16 -6.32 -5.53
CA SER A 224 -19.12 -6.59 -6.61
C SER A 224 -20.53 -6.86 -6.08
N ARG A 225 -20.65 -7.27 -4.82
CA ARG A 225 -21.92 -7.50 -4.10
C ARG A 225 -21.86 -6.90 -2.71
N ASP A 226 -23.01 -6.70 -2.09
CA ASP A 226 -23.07 -6.42 -0.66
C ASP A 226 -22.51 -7.60 0.13
N ALA A 227 -21.42 -7.37 0.89
CA ALA A 227 -20.71 -8.42 1.61
C ALA A 227 -21.50 -9.02 2.78
N GLY A 228 -22.52 -8.31 3.28
CA GLY A 228 -23.35 -8.78 4.40
C GLY A 228 -24.55 -9.59 3.95
N THR A 229 -25.13 -9.31 2.79
CA THR A 229 -26.36 -9.91 2.31
C THR A 229 -26.20 -10.79 1.07
N GLY A 230 -25.12 -10.60 0.29
CA GLY A 230 -24.89 -11.23 -1.01
C GLY A 230 -25.74 -10.61 -2.15
N GLU A 231 -26.50 -9.54 -1.87
CA GLU A 231 -27.27 -8.83 -2.86
C GLU A 231 -26.38 -8.30 -3.99
N ASN A 232 -26.83 -8.40 -5.23
CA ASN A 232 -26.10 -7.87 -6.38
C ASN A 232 -26.17 -6.34 -6.39
N LEU A 233 -25.39 -5.75 -5.51
CA LEU A 233 -25.27 -4.32 -5.30
C LEU A 233 -23.77 -3.94 -5.26
N PHE A 234 -23.28 -3.36 -6.37
CA PHE A 234 -21.92 -2.82 -6.40
C PHE A 234 -21.79 -1.68 -5.41
N ASN A 235 -20.84 -1.80 -4.50
CA ASN A 235 -20.63 -0.82 -3.44
C ASN A 235 -19.14 -0.70 -3.11
N GLY A 236 -18.78 0.34 -2.36
CA GLY A 236 -17.40 0.57 -1.94
C GLY A 236 -17.15 2.00 -1.52
N GLU A 237 -15.93 2.22 -1.08
CA GLU A 237 -15.51 3.48 -0.49
C GLU A 237 -14.20 3.96 -1.12
N TYR A 238 -14.03 5.28 -1.16
CA TYR A 238 -12.82 5.90 -1.67
C TYR A 238 -12.44 7.17 -0.89
N LEU A 239 -11.17 7.54 -1.00
CA LEU A 239 -10.63 8.81 -0.49
C LEU A 239 -9.87 9.53 -1.60
N ILE A 240 -10.20 10.81 -1.79
CA ILE A 240 -9.43 11.70 -2.66
C ILE A 240 -8.11 12.05 -1.97
N ASN A 241 -7.04 12.14 -2.76
CA ASN A 241 -5.70 12.50 -2.31
C ASN A 241 -5.27 11.67 -1.10
N ALA A 242 -5.24 10.34 -1.26
CA ALA A 242 -4.95 9.38 -0.21
C ALA A 242 -4.21 8.14 -0.74
N GLN A 243 -3.47 7.47 0.14
CA GLN A 243 -2.93 6.14 -0.10
C GLN A 243 -3.87 5.05 0.45
N GLY A 244 -3.67 3.79 0.02
CA GLY A 244 -4.51 2.67 0.45
C GLY A 244 -4.58 2.50 1.97
N GLU A 245 -3.50 2.77 2.68
CA GLU A 245 -3.44 2.73 4.15
C GLU A 245 -4.41 3.72 4.80
N ASP A 246 -4.62 4.89 4.20
CA ASP A 246 -5.50 5.92 4.75
C ASP A 246 -6.97 5.49 4.74
N VAL A 247 -7.37 4.63 3.77
CA VAL A 247 -8.74 4.08 3.68
C VAL A 247 -9.01 3.13 4.85
N VAL A 248 -8.06 2.26 5.17
CA VAL A 248 -8.22 1.24 6.22
C VAL A 248 -7.93 1.77 7.62
N ALA A 249 -7.15 2.84 7.75
CA ALA A 249 -6.80 3.45 9.03
C ALA A 249 -7.97 4.19 9.71
N GLY A 250 -9.02 4.54 8.95
CA GLY A 250 -10.21 5.22 9.49
C GLY A 250 -9.96 6.64 10.00
N VAL A 251 -8.85 7.27 9.63
CA VAL A 251 -8.49 8.64 10.04
C VAL A 251 -9.37 9.68 9.35
N ARG A 252 -9.80 9.40 8.14
CA ARG A 252 -10.70 10.23 7.33
C ARG A 252 -11.98 9.47 7.04
N THR A 253 -13.12 10.16 6.99
CA THR A 253 -14.39 9.55 6.57
C THR A 253 -14.34 9.26 5.06
N PRO A 254 -14.38 8.00 4.63
CA PRO A 254 -14.38 7.68 3.22
C PRO A 254 -15.72 8.04 2.57
N GLN A 255 -15.68 8.28 1.27
CA GLN A 255 -16.82 8.61 0.45
C GLN A 255 -17.25 7.37 -0.35
N GLN A 256 -18.52 7.31 -0.70
CA GLN A 256 -19.09 6.15 -1.41
C GLN A 256 -18.79 6.23 -2.91
N ILE A 257 -18.60 5.07 -3.55
CA ILE A 257 -18.35 5.01 -5.01
C ILE A 257 -19.59 5.40 -5.79
N MET A 258 -20.74 4.81 -5.46
CA MET A 258 -22.00 5.05 -6.18
C MET A 258 -22.86 6.13 -5.51
N THR A 259 -23.52 6.95 -6.31
CA THR A 259 -24.36 8.05 -5.81
C THR A 259 -25.53 7.56 -4.97
N GLU A 260 -26.10 6.41 -5.31
CA GLU A 260 -27.17 5.79 -4.51
C GLU A 260 -26.66 5.38 -3.12
N GLY A 261 -25.50 4.75 -3.05
CA GLY A 261 -24.83 4.41 -1.79
C GLY A 261 -24.52 5.65 -0.94
N SER A 262 -24.03 6.71 -1.58
CA SER A 262 -23.75 8.00 -0.93
C SER A 262 -25.02 8.64 -0.34
N ARG A 263 -26.15 8.62 -1.06
CA ARG A 263 -27.44 9.11 -0.57
C ARG A 263 -27.98 8.28 0.59
N ARG A 264 -27.86 6.94 0.50
CA ARG A 264 -28.26 6.03 1.58
C ARG A 264 -27.45 6.30 2.85
N TRP A 265 -26.14 6.41 2.72
CA TRP A 265 -25.24 6.75 3.83
C TRP A 265 -25.59 8.10 4.46
N ALA A 266 -25.75 9.16 3.65
CA ALA A 266 -26.07 10.49 4.14
C ALA A 266 -27.41 10.52 4.90
N LYS A 267 -28.42 9.80 4.41
CA LYS A 267 -29.70 9.66 5.11
C LYS A 267 -29.57 9.03 6.48
N LEU A 268 -28.71 8.00 6.63
CA LEU A 268 -28.45 7.32 7.90
C LEU A 268 -27.69 8.26 8.87
N GLN A 269 -26.84 9.15 8.36
CA GLN A 269 -26.10 10.13 9.14
C GLN A 269 -26.91 11.41 9.43
N GLY A 270 -28.12 11.56 8.89
CA GLY A 270 -28.92 12.78 9.05
C GLY A 270 -28.36 13.98 8.27
N ILE A 271 -27.56 13.74 7.23
CA ILE A 271 -26.92 14.76 6.38
C ILE A 271 -27.84 15.10 5.21
N SER A 272 -28.02 16.42 4.92
CA SER A 272 -28.82 16.88 3.76
C SER A 272 -28.14 16.56 2.43
N GLU A 273 -28.93 16.48 1.34
CA GLU A 273 -28.39 16.23 -0.02
C GLU A 273 -27.42 17.35 -0.47
N GLU A 274 -27.68 18.59 -0.04
CA GLU A 274 -26.79 19.72 -0.34
C GLU A 274 -25.43 19.55 0.37
N GLU A 275 -25.45 19.20 1.64
CA GLU A 275 -24.23 18.95 2.42
C GLU A 275 -23.50 17.70 1.92
N ARG A 276 -24.23 16.63 1.58
CA ARG A 276 -23.65 15.43 0.98
C ARG A 276 -22.87 15.75 -0.29
N LYS A 277 -23.49 16.47 -1.25
CA LYS A 277 -22.82 16.86 -2.48
C LYS A 277 -21.60 17.75 -2.28
N ALA A 278 -21.68 18.64 -1.28
CA ALA A 278 -20.59 19.58 -1.02
C ALA A 278 -19.38 18.92 -0.30
N LYS A 279 -19.63 17.99 0.62
CA LYS A 279 -18.59 17.42 1.48
C LYS A 279 -18.27 15.95 1.22
N TYR A 280 -19.26 15.19 0.72
CA TYR A 280 -19.19 13.73 0.55
C TYR A 280 -19.72 13.27 -0.82
N PRO A 281 -19.28 13.90 -1.92
CA PRO A 281 -19.72 13.48 -3.25
C PRO A 281 -19.28 12.05 -3.53
N SER A 282 -20.06 11.29 -4.30
CA SER A 282 -19.66 9.95 -4.72
C SER A 282 -18.56 10.02 -5.79
N LEU A 283 -17.85 8.89 -5.99
CA LEU A 283 -16.88 8.77 -7.09
C LEU A 283 -17.57 8.96 -8.45
N GLU A 284 -18.79 8.44 -8.58
CA GLU A 284 -19.61 8.62 -9.78
C GLU A 284 -19.87 10.10 -10.11
N GLU A 285 -19.97 10.97 -9.09
CA GLU A 285 -20.15 12.42 -9.28
C GLU A 285 -18.82 13.15 -9.54
N THR A 286 -17.71 12.69 -8.92
CA THR A 286 -16.40 13.37 -8.99
C THR A 286 -15.53 12.89 -10.13
N MET A 287 -15.56 11.59 -10.43
CA MET A 287 -14.75 10.92 -11.47
C MET A 287 -15.59 9.87 -12.21
N PRO A 288 -16.63 10.31 -12.97
CA PRO A 288 -17.64 9.43 -13.56
C PRO A 288 -17.06 8.37 -14.51
N GLU A 289 -16.00 8.68 -15.25
CA GLU A 289 -15.34 7.73 -16.15
C GLU A 289 -14.67 6.59 -15.38
N CYS A 290 -14.01 6.90 -14.25
CA CYS A 290 -13.39 5.88 -13.40
C CYS A 290 -14.45 5.01 -12.72
N ALA A 291 -15.56 5.60 -12.25
CA ALA A 291 -16.66 4.86 -11.67
C ALA A 291 -17.32 3.90 -12.69
N ALA A 292 -17.53 4.35 -13.92
CA ALA A 292 -18.06 3.51 -15.00
C ALA A 292 -17.12 2.34 -15.33
N GLN A 293 -15.80 2.58 -15.38
CA GLN A 293 -14.80 1.51 -15.57
C GLN A 293 -14.83 0.49 -14.43
N LEU A 294 -14.98 0.92 -13.18
CA LEU A 294 -15.09 0.00 -12.04
C LEU A 294 -16.33 -0.88 -12.15
N VAL A 295 -17.46 -0.34 -12.57
CA VAL A 295 -18.71 -1.10 -12.82
C VAL A 295 -18.50 -2.16 -13.90
N GLU A 296 -17.79 -1.85 -14.97
CA GLU A 296 -17.47 -2.82 -16.02
C GLU A 296 -16.49 -3.88 -15.53
N ILE A 297 -15.43 -3.49 -14.83
CA ILE A 297 -14.40 -4.40 -14.32
C ILE A 297 -14.99 -5.39 -13.32
N GLN A 298 -15.82 -4.93 -12.36
CA GLN A 298 -16.41 -5.81 -11.36
C GLN A 298 -17.29 -6.87 -11.99
N ALA A 299 -18.07 -6.53 -13.02
CA ALA A 299 -18.92 -7.49 -13.72
C ALA A 299 -18.10 -8.57 -14.44
N ARG A 300 -17.01 -8.18 -15.10
CA ARG A 300 -16.09 -9.11 -15.77
C ARG A 300 -15.36 -10.02 -14.79
N LEU A 301 -14.94 -9.50 -13.64
CA LEU A 301 -14.24 -10.31 -12.63
C LEU A 301 -15.19 -11.30 -11.97
N GLU A 302 -16.41 -10.88 -11.61
CA GLU A 302 -17.41 -11.78 -11.02
C GLU A 302 -17.82 -12.90 -12.01
N GLU A 303 -17.98 -12.59 -13.30
CA GLU A 303 -18.22 -13.59 -14.33
C GLU A 303 -17.06 -14.59 -14.45
N HIS A 304 -15.81 -14.08 -14.42
CA HIS A 304 -14.60 -14.89 -14.56
C HIS A 304 -14.39 -15.84 -13.39
N TYR A 305 -14.43 -15.30 -12.16
CA TYR A 305 -14.19 -16.08 -10.95
C TYR A 305 -15.41 -16.82 -10.44
N ARG A 306 -16.62 -16.46 -10.91
CA ARG A 306 -17.92 -17.02 -10.50
C ARG A 306 -18.19 -16.88 -9.01
N ASP A 307 -17.66 -15.83 -8.41
CA ASP A 307 -17.80 -15.48 -7.02
C ASP A 307 -17.72 -13.96 -6.86
N MET A 308 -18.25 -13.43 -5.74
CA MET A 308 -18.14 -12.01 -5.44
C MET A 308 -16.67 -11.60 -5.36
N GLN A 309 -16.41 -10.35 -5.69
CA GLN A 309 -15.05 -9.83 -5.72
C GLN A 309 -14.89 -8.65 -4.77
N ASP A 310 -13.85 -8.73 -3.92
CA ASP A 310 -13.27 -7.62 -3.18
C ASP A 310 -12.13 -7.04 -4.02
N MET A 311 -12.18 -5.75 -4.33
CA MET A 311 -11.24 -5.10 -5.24
C MET A 311 -10.59 -3.88 -4.60
N GLU A 312 -9.28 -3.77 -4.78
CA GLU A 312 -8.51 -2.57 -4.43
C GLU A 312 -8.15 -1.80 -5.70
N PHE A 313 -8.36 -0.49 -5.69
CA PHE A 313 -8.06 0.37 -6.83
C PHE A 313 -7.39 1.69 -6.43
N THR A 314 -6.70 2.28 -7.37
CA THR A 314 -6.14 3.63 -7.27
C THR A 314 -6.45 4.40 -8.55
N ILE A 315 -6.76 5.67 -8.41
CA ILE A 315 -6.87 6.62 -9.52
C ILE A 315 -5.69 7.57 -9.40
N GLN A 316 -4.84 7.59 -10.42
CA GLN A 316 -3.73 8.53 -10.51
C GLN A 316 -3.98 9.47 -11.68
N ASP A 317 -4.10 10.77 -11.40
CA ASP A 317 -4.35 11.81 -12.39
C ASP A 317 -5.52 11.47 -13.35
N GLY A 318 -6.65 11.04 -12.77
CA GLY A 318 -7.86 10.68 -13.50
C GLY A 318 -7.81 9.32 -14.21
N LYS A 319 -6.71 8.57 -14.11
CA LYS A 319 -6.58 7.23 -14.70
C LYS A 319 -6.77 6.16 -13.63
N LEU A 320 -7.71 5.24 -13.88
CA LEU A 320 -7.99 4.09 -13.02
C LEU A 320 -6.94 2.99 -13.16
N TRP A 321 -6.53 2.42 -12.02
CA TRP A 321 -5.66 1.27 -11.89
C TRP A 321 -6.26 0.28 -10.90
N LEU A 322 -6.51 -0.95 -11.34
CA LEU A 322 -6.87 -2.05 -10.44
C LEU A 322 -5.61 -2.65 -9.85
N LEU A 323 -5.56 -2.75 -8.53
CA LEU A 323 -4.36 -3.21 -7.81
C LEU A 323 -4.44 -4.68 -7.41
N GLN A 324 -5.60 -5.11 -6.94
CA GLN A 324 -5.85 -6.45 -6.45
C GLN A 324 -7.32 -6.80 -6.54
N THR A 325 -7.62 -8.08 -6.74
CA THR A 325 -8.96 -8.66 -6.54
C THR A 325 -8.86 -9.92 -5.71
N ARG A 326 -9.90 -10.20 -4.93
CA ARG A 326 -10.05 -11.37 -4.06
C ARG A 326 -11.49 -11.87 -4.11
N ASN A 327 -11.66 -13.19 -3.92
CA ASN A 327 -12.97 -13.80 -3.67
C ASN A 327 -13.39 -13.58 -2.22
#